data_60737727a5a7d2f6aec78de910f27276
#
_entry.id   60737727a5a7d2f6aec78de910f27276
#
_cell.length_a   1.000
_cell.length_b   1.000
_cell.length_c   1.000
_cell.angle_alpha   90.00
_cell.angle_beta   90.00
_cell.angle_gamma   90.00
#
_symmetry.space_group_name_H-M   'P 1'
#
loop_
_entity.id
_entity.type
_entity.pdbx_description
1 polymer ?
#
loop_
_entity_poly.entity_id
_entity_poly.type
_entity_poly.pdbx_seq_one_letter_code
_entity_poly.pdbx_strand_id
1 'polypeptide(L)'
;LMIITLTANPSLDRTIELGAPLAHGAVQRAVGAVQDPGGKGVNISRALQVSGVPTLAIVPGEATDPVLTALQAVDVEFTNLPTGEPIRSNITVVDPDGTTTKLNAPGTVFDAELRQKLDELVVERSKGADWVVLAGSLPPGLEPTYYSELVAALRASGYETAVVEDGVEAL
;
A
#
# COMPACT_ATOMS: atom_id res chain seq x y z
N LEU A 1 -1.82 -10.73 20.43
CA LEU A 1 -1.17 -9.65 19.68
C LEU A 1 -1.97 -9.42 18.41
N MET A 2 -2.51 -8.23 18.22
CA MET A 2 -3.24 -7.81 17.01
C MET A 2 -2.53 -6.59 16.42
N ILE A 3 -2.13 -6.67 15.16
CA ILE A 3 -1.43 -5.58 14.47
C ILE A 3 -2.28 -5.10 13.30
N ILE A 4 -2.60 -3.80 13.30
CA ILE A 4 -3.29 -3.16 12.20
C ILE A 4 -2.29 -2.42 11.33
N THR A 5 -2.41 -2.55 10.02
CA THR A 5 -1.58 -1.80 9.08
C THR A 5 -2.43 -0.85 8.25
N LEU A 6 -1.95 0.37 8.03
CA LEU A 6 -2.50 1.28 7.03
C LEU A 6 -1.55 1.33 5.84
N THR A 7 -2.08 1.09 4.65
CA THR A 7 -1.43 1.38 3.38
C THR A 7 -2.20 2.50 2.70
N ALA A 8 -1.81 3.75 2.91
CA ALA A 8 -2.55 4.90 2.36
C ALA A 8 -2.47 4.98 0.82
N ASN A 9 -1.40 4.45 0.23
CA ASN A 9 -1.16 4.47 -1.21
C ASN A 9 -0.80 3.07 -1.75
N PRO A 10 -1.76 2.13 -1.74
CA PRO A 10 -1.53 0.78 -2.24
C PRO A 10 -1.22 0.79 -3.73
N SER A 11 -0.66 -0.31 -4.23
CA SER A 11 -0.36 -0.48 -5.64
C SER A 11 -0.57 -1.92 -6.10
N LEU A 12 -0.84 -2.07 -7.39
CA LEU A 12 -0.65 -3.33 -8.10
C LEU A 12 0.74 -3.28 -8.73
N ASP A 13 1.67 -4.05 -8.18
CA ASP A 13 3.04 -4.08 -8.67
C ASP A 13 3.15 -5.09 -9.81
N ARG A 14 3.53 -4.59 -10.99
CA ARG A 14 3.71 -5.39 -12.21
C ARG A 14 5.18 -5.46 -12.55
N THR A 15 5.72 -6.66 -12.59
CA THR A 15 7.08 -6.92 -13.06
C THR A 15 7.02 -7.48 -14.47
N ILE A 16 7.71 -6.84 -15.40
CA ILE A 16 7.78 -7.21 -16.82
C ILE A 16 9.22 -7.58 -17.14
N GLU A 17 9.45 -8.81 -17.56
CA GLU A 17 10.76 -9.31 -17.94
C GLU A 17 10.94 -9.19 -19.45
N LEU A 18 12.07 -8.64 -19.88
CA LEU A 18 12.44 -8.48 -21.28
C LEU A 18 13.50 -9.50 -21.70
N GLY A 19 13.44 -9.93 -22.97
CA GLY A 19 14.46 -10.78 -23.59
C GLY A 19 15.64 -10.02 -24.17
N ALA A 20 15.58 -8.67 -24.18
CA ALA A 20 16.63 -7.74 -24.61
C ALA A 20 16.53 -6.46 -23.78
N PRO A 21 17.61 -5.65 -23.70
CA PRO A 21 17.59 -4.39 -22.97
C PRO A 21 16.43 -3.47 -23.39
N LEU A 22 15.86 -2.74 -22.42
CA LEU A 22 14.78 -1.78 -22.67
C LEU A 22 15.20 -0.73 -23.71
N ALA A 23 14.46 -0.66 -24.79
CA ALA A 23 14.74 0.26 -25.89
C ALA A 23 13.67 1.35 -25.97
N HIS A 24 14.06 2.59 -25.69
CA HIS A 24 13.18 3.75 -25.79
C HIS A 24 12.60 3.91 -27.19
N GLY A 25 11.28 4.08 -27.29
CA GLY A 25 10.59 4.28 -28.57
C GLY A 25 10.36 3.01 -29.41
N ALA A 26 10.75 1.83 -28.91
CA ALA A 26 10.56 0.55 -29.60
C ALA A 26 9.33 -0.20 -29.05
N VAL A 27 8.81 -1.11 -29.88
CA VAL A 27 7.85 -2.11 -29.43
C VAL A 27 8.60 -3.39 -29.06
N GLN A 28 8.56 -3.75 -27.79
CA GLN A 28 9.19 -4.98 -27.30
C GLN A 28 8.13 -5.91 -26.73
N ARG A 29 8.31 -7.24 -26.89
CA ARG A 29 7.46 -8.24 -26.28
C ARG A 29 8.13 -8.77 -25.03
N ALA A 30 7.39 -8.75 -23.92
CA ALA A 30 7.84 -9.36 -22.68
C ALA A 30 8.00 -10.87 -22.83
N VAL A 31 8.99 -11.44 -22.13
CA VAL A 31 9.18 -12.90 -22.01
C VAL A 31 8.53 -13.44 -20.76
N GLY A 32 8.21 -12.57 -19.78
CA GLY A 32 7.48 -12.89 -18.56
C GLY A 32 6.78 -11.66 -18.00
N ALA A 33 5.71 -11.89 -17.25
CA ALA A 33 5.03 -10.84 -16.51
C ALA A 33 4.41 -11.45 -15.23
N VAL A 34 4.57 -10.74 -14.10
CA VAL A 34 4.01 -11.09 -12.80
C VAL A 34 3.30 -9.90 -12.22
N GLN A 35 2.23 -10.15 -11.45
CA GLN A 35 1.50 -9.11 -10.70
C GLN A 35 1.38 -9.52 -9.24
N ASP A 36 1.68 -8.59 -8.34
CA ASP A 36 1.58 -8.77 -6.91
C ASP A 36 0.88 -7.57 -6.26
N PRO A 37 0.12 -7.80 -5.16
CA PRO A 37 -0.37 -6.70 -4.36
C PRO A 37 0.82 -6.00 -3.70
N GLY A 38 0.86 -4.68 -3.82
CA GLY A 38 1.95 -3.84 -3.33
C GLY A 38 1.48 -2.77 -2.35
N GLY A 39 2.48 -2.16 -1.74
CA GLY A 39 2.35 -1.21 -0.66
C GLY A 39 2.96 -1.76 0.63
N LYS A 40 3.62 -0.88 1.37
CA LYS A 40 4.42 -1.30 2.52
C LYS A 40 3.59 -1.95 3.62
N GLY A 41 2.44 -1.37 3.97
CA GLY A 41 1.52 -1.94 4.95
C GLY A 41 0.92 -3.27 4.50
N VAL A 42 0.55 -3.39 3.22
CA VAL A 42 0.11 -4.65 2.61
C VAL A 42 1.17 -5.73 2.76
N ASN A 43 2.43 -5.41 2.46
CA ASN A 43 3.54 -6.37 2.60
C ASN A 43 3.79 -6.76 4.05
N ILE A 44 3.66 -5.82 4.99
CA ILE A 44 3.74 -6.11 6.43
C ILE A 44 2.63 -7.08 6.85
N SER A 45 1.37 -6.82 6.47
CA SER A 45 0.26 -7.72 6.81
C SER A 45 0.44 -9.11 6.20
N ARG A 46 0.92 -9.21 4.96
CA ARG A 46 1.24 -10.52 4.35
C ARG A 46 2.32 -11.27 5.15
N ALA A 47 3.37 -10.59 5.57
CA ALA A 47 4.43 -11.19 6.38
C ALA A 47 3.93 -11.62 7.76
N LEU A 48 3.09 -10.82 8.41
CA LEU A 48 2.47 -11.15 9.68
C LEU A 48 1.55 -12.38 9.56
N GLN A 49 0.74 -12.44 8.51
CA GLN A 49 -0.13 -13.58 8.23
C GLN A 49 0.67 -14.87 8.08
N VAL A 50 1.74 -14.86 7.28
CA VAL A 50 2.63 -16.03 7.12
C VAL A 50 3.28 -16.44 8.44
N SER A 51 3.55 -15.47 9.33
CA SER A 51 4.13 -15.70 10.65
C SER A 51 3.09 -16.12 11.72
N GLY A 52 1.82 -16.23 11.35
CA GLY A 52 0.75 -16.59 12.28
C GLY A 52 0.38 -15.48 13.27
N VAL A 53 0.73 -14.23 12.97
CA VAL A 53 0.38 -13.06 13.80
C VAL A 53 -0.90 -12.43 13.28
N PRO A 54 -1.96 -12.33 14.11
CA PRO A 54 -3.20 -11.67 13.73
C PRO A 54 -2.98 -10.25 13.22
N THR A 55 -3.52 -9.95 12.05
CA THR A 55 -3.36 -8.65 11.39
C THR A 55 -4.63 -8.25 10.65
N LEU A 56 -4.87 -6.95 10.52
CA LEU A 56 -5.90 -6.36 9.67
C LEU A 56 -5.26 -5.27 8.82
N ALA A 57 -5.37 -5.39 7.51
CA ALA A 57 -4.90 -4.38 6.57
C ALA A 57 -6.01 -3.36 6.26
N ILE A 58 -5.75 -2.07 6.47
CA ILE A 58 -6.63 -0.98 6.02
C ILE A 58 -6.09 -0.47 4.69
N VAL A 59 -6.93 -0.53 3.65
CA VAL A 59 -6.50 -0.27 2.26
C VAL A 59 -7.56 0.56 1.53
N PRO A 60 -7.26 1.79 1.09
CA PRO A 60 -8.11 2.50 0.15
C PRO A 60 -8.20 1.77 -1.19
N GLY A 61 -9.40 1.55 -1.68
CA GLY A 61 -9.66 0.84 -2.93
C GLY A 61 -11.02 0.16 -2.92
N GLU A 62 -11.48 -0.25 -4.08
CA GLU A 62 -12.72 -1.01 -4.23
C GLU A 62 -12.54 -2.46 -3.79
N ALA A 63 -13.55 -3.06 -3.17
CA ALA A 63 -13.48 -4.45 -2.68
C ALA A 63 -13.15 -5.48 -3.78
N THR A 64 -13.48 -5.14 -5.04
CA THR A 64 -13.21 -5.98 -6.22
C THR A 64 -11.89 -5.65 -6.91
N ASP A 65 -11.11 -4.72 -6.37
CA ASP A 65 -9.80 -4.38 -6.94
C ASP A 65 -8.85 -5.58 -6.89
N PRO A 66 -8.04 -5.81 -7.93
CA PRO A 66 -7.08 -6.91 -7.97
C PRO A 66 -6.15 -7.01 -6.75
N VAL A 67 -5.76 -5.88 -6.17
CA VAL A 67 -4.95 -5.86 -4.94
C VAL A 67 -5.69 -6.50 -3.78
N LEU A 68 -6.96 -6.15 -3.57
CA LEU A 68 -7.77 -6.67 -2.46
C LEU A 68 -8.17 -8.12 -2.68
N THR A 69 -8.49 -8.50 -3.92
CA THR A 69 -8.77 -9.90 -4.23
C THR A 69 -7.53 -10.79 -4.05
N ALA A 70 -6.33 -10.28 -4.32
CA ALA A 70 -5.09 -10.98 -4.06
C ALA A 70 -4.80 -11.15 -2.55
N LEU A 71 -5.14 -10.17 -1.72
CA LEU A 71 -5.04 -10.29 -0.26
C LEU A 71 -6.00 -11.36 0.28
N GLN A 72 -7.23 -11.39 -0.23
CA GLN A 72 -8.20 -12.39 0.14
C GLN A 72 -7.73 -13.81 -0.24
N ALA A 73 -7.09 -13.97 -1.39
CA ALA A 73 -6.58 -15.26 -1.86
C ALA A 73 -5.45 -15.85 -0.98
N VAL A 74 -4.80 -15.03 -0.16
CA VAL A 74 -3.76 -15.45 0.80
C VAL A 74 -4.21 -15.28 2.27
N ASP A 75 -5.51 -15.22 2.50
CA ASP A 75 -6.14 -15.15 3.81
C ASP A 75 -5.68 -13.95 4.68
N VAL A 76 -5.28 -12.85 4.05
CA VAL A 76 -5.02 -11.59 4.77
C VAL A 76 -6.35 -10.86 4.98
N GLU A 77 -6.74 -10.68 6.23
CA GLU A 77 -7.91 -9.87 6.58
C GLU A 77 -7.67 -8.40 6.22
N PHE A 78 -8.67 -7.78 5.61
CA PHE A 78 -8.60 -6.34 5.29
C PHE A 78 -9.94 -5.64 5.51
N THR A 79 -9.84 -4.34 5.68
CA THR A 79 -10.97 -3.41 5.55
C THR A 79 -10.62 -2.41 4.46
N ASN A 80 -11.48 -2.27 3.47
CA ASN A 80 -11.27 -1.30 2.40
C ASN A 80 -12.04 -0.01 2.61
N LEU A 81 -11.49 1.08 2.08
CA LEU A 81 -12.19 2.36 1.92
C LEU A 81 -12.44 2.57 0.43
N PRO A 82 -13.69 2.49 -0.05
CA PRO A 82 -14.00 2.76 -1.45
C PRO A 82 -13.58 4.18 -1.86
N THR A 83 -12.88 4.30 -2.99
CA THR A 83 -12.37 5.58 -3.50
C THR A 83 -13.03 6.00 -4.81
N GLY A 84 -13.76 5.09 -5.47
CA GLY A 84 -14.30 5.31 -6.80
C GLY A 84 -13.28 5.16 -7.94
N GLU A 85 -12.02 4.89 -7.61
CA GLU A 85 -10.90 4.80 -8.55
C GLU A 85 -10.17 3.47 -8.38
N PRO A 86 -9.61 2.89 -9.46
CA PRO A 86 -8.76 1.71 -9.34
C PRO A 86 -7.47 2.05 -8.60
N ILE A 87 -6.94 1.07 -7.87
CA ILE A 87 -5.61 1.18 -7.24
C ILE A 87 -4.56 1.33 -8.35
N ARG A 88 -3.59 2.23 -8.12
CA ARG A 88 -2.50 2.51 -9.06
C ARG A 88 -1.70 1.26 -9.42
N SER A 89 -1.12 1.26 -10.61
CA SER A 89 -0.11 0.27 -10.99
C SER A 89 1.29 0.87 -10.92
N ASN A 90 2.22 0.14 -10.31
CA ASN A 90 3.65 0.37 -10.45
C ASN A 90 4.22 -0.67 -11.40
N ILE A 91 5.05 -0.24 -12.33
CA ILE A 91 5.64 -1.13 -13.34
C ILE A 91 7.14 -1.20 -13.08
N THR A 92 7.66 -2.42 -12.96
CA THR A 92 9.10 -2.70 -12.96
C THR A 92 9.43 -3.46 -14.24
N VAL A 93 10.29 -2.89 -15.07
CA VAL A 93 10.83 -3.55 -16.25
C VAL A 93 12.21 -4.10 -15.87
N VAL A 94 12.44 -5.38 -16.15
CA VAL A 94 13.69 -6.07 -15.84
C VAL A 94 14.37 -6.49 -17.13
N ASP A 95 15.58 -6.00 -17.35
CA ASP A 95 16.43 -6.36 -18.46
C ASP A 95 17.14 -7.71 -18.22
N PRO A 96 17.66 -8.39 -19.27
CA PRO A 96 18.32 -9.69 -19.12
C PRO A 96 19.56 -9.66 -18.21
N ASP A 97 20.20 -8.50 -18.03
CA ASP A 97 21.35 -8.32 -17.13
C ASP A 97 20.95 -8.00 -15.68
N GLY A 98 19.64 -7.95 -15.38
CA GLY A 98 19.11 -7.60 -14.07
C GLY A 98 18.92 -6.09 -13.83
N THR A 99 19.25 -5.24 -14.79
CA THR A 99 18.94 -3.80 -14.70
C THR A 99 17.43 -3.60 -14.62
N THR A 100 16.98 -2.76 -13.70
CA THR A 100 15.53 -2.49 -13.49
C THR A 100 15.19 -1.03 -13.77
N THR A 101 14.09 -0.84 -14.50
CA THR A 101 13.47 0.47 -14.70
C THR A 101 12.09 0.47 -14.03
N LYS A 102 11.83 1.47 -13.18
CA LYS A 102 10.56 1.57 -12.43
C LYS A 102 9.76 2.77 -12.90
N LEU A 103 8.47 2.55 -13.14
CA LEU A 103 7.48 3.55 -13.48
C LEU A 103 6.36 3.49 -12.44
N ASN A 104 6.34 4.45 -11.52
CA ASN A 104 5.37 4.49 -10.43
C ASN A 104 4.30 5.53 -10.71
N ALA A 105 3.04 5.10 -10.66
CA ALA A 105 1.91 6.01 -10.71
C ALA A 105 1.70 6.73 -9.36
N PRO A 106 1.16 7.96 -9.35
CA PRO A 106 1.01 8.75 -8.12
C PRO A 106 -0.02 8.16 -7.14
N GLY A 107 -1.07 7.52 -7.62
CA GLY A 107 -2.17 7.00 -6.82
C GLY A 107 -3.42 7.89 -6.85
N THR A 108 -4.45 7.44 -6.13
CA THR A 108 -5.72 8.14 -6.01
C THR A 108 -5.55 9.47 -5.28
N VAL A 109 -6.16 10.54 -5.82
CA VAL A 109 -6.16 11.85 -5.16
C VAL A 109 -7.11 11.84 -3.97
N PHE A 110 -6.61 12.22 -2.80
CA PHE A 110 -7.42 12.38 -1.59
C PHE A 110 -7.88 13.83 -1.47
N ASP A 111 -9.19 14.03 -1.48
CA ASP A 111 -9.82 15.27 -1.03
C ASP A 111 -10.04 15.25 0.49
N ALA A 112 -10.56 16.34 1.03
CA ALA A 112 -10.81 16.46 2.47
C ALA A 112 -11.83 15.44 2.98
N GLU A 113 -12.84 15.09 2.17
CA GLU A 113 -13.87 14.11 2.55
C GLU A 113 -13.29 12.69 2.60
N LEU A 114 -12.53 12.29 1.60
CA LEU A 114 -11.91 10.96 1.56
C LEU A 114 -10.86 10.82 2.67
N ARG A 115 -10.08 11.88 2.95
CA ARG A 115 -9.16 11.93 4.09
C ARG A 115 -9.90 11.71 5.40
N GLN A 116 -10.98 12.44 5.64
CA GLN A 116 -11.76 12.30 6.88
C GLN A 116 -12.28 10.87 7.05
N LYS A 117 -12.81 10.27 5.98
CA LYS A 117 -13.27 8.88 6.01
C LYS A 117 -12.14 7.90 6.35
N LEU A 118 -10.95 8.14 5.83
CA LEU A 118 -9.78 7.31 6.15
C LEU A 118 -9.39 7.44 7.62
N ASP A 119 -9.33 8.67 8.15
CA ASP A 119 -9.00 8.94 9.56
C ASP A 119 -9.99 8.23 10.49
N GLU A 120 -11.28 8.37 10.23
CA GLU A 120 -12.36 7.74 11.01
C GLU A 120 -12.24 6.20 10.96
N LEU A 121 -12.01 5.64 9.77
CA LEU A 121 -11.86 4.20 9.59
C LEU A 121 -10.65 3.66 10.35
N VAL A 122 -9.49 4.34 10.28
CA VAL A 122 -8.28 3.92 10.99
C VAL A 122 -8.49 3.96 12.49
N VAL A 123 -9.06 5.03 13.04
CA VAL A 123 -9.34 5.14 14.48
C VAL A 123 -10.34 4.08 14.93
N GLU A 124 -11.41 3.86 14.16
CA GLU A 124 -12.42 2.85 14.48
C GLU A 124 -11.83 1.43 14.51
N ARG A 125 -11.07 1.07 13.48
CA ARG A 125 -10.48 -0.28 13.34
C ARG A 125 -9.31 -0.52 14.28
N SER A 126 -8.72 0.53 14.82
CA SER A 126 -7.63 0.43 15.80
C SER A 126 -8.09 0.01 17.20
N LYS A 127 -9.39 -0.02 17.46
CA LYS A 127 -9.92 -0.46 18.75
C LYS A 127 -9.53 -1.90 19.05
N GLY A 128 -8.80 -2.09 20.16
CA GLY A 128 -8.32 -3.41 20.57
C GLY A 128 -7.05 -3.90 19.87
N ALA A 129 -6.44 -3.08 19.05
CA ALA A 129 -5.12 -3.37 18.48
C ALA A 129 -4.01 -3.14 19.50
N ASP A 130 -2.99 -3.99 19.47
CA ASP A 130 -1.75 -3.77 20.24
C ASP A 130 -0.85 -2.76 19.51
N TRP A 131 -0.84 -2.80 18.18
CA TRP A 131 -0.07 -1.90 17.35
C TRP A 131 -0.84 -1.42 16.11
N VAL A 132 -0.64 -0.16 15.75
CA VAL A 132 -1.09 0.41 14.48
C VAL A 132 0.14 0.87 13.69
N VAL A 133 0.36 0.28 12.53
CA VAL A 133 1.50 0.54 11.65
C VAL A 133 1.05 1.37 10.47
N LEU A 134 1.54 2.58 10.35
CA LEU A 134 1.29 3.50 9.24
C LEU A 134 2.47 3.38 8.27
N ALA A 135 2.25 2.92 7.05
CA ALA A 135 3.35 2.48 6.21
C ALA A 135 3.24 2.89 4.75
N GLY A 136 4.37 3.28 4.17
CA GLY A 136 4.55 3.58 2.76
C GLY A 136 4.29 5.03 2.38
N SER A 137 4.37 5.30 1.07
CA SER A 137 4.19 6.65 0.52
C SER A 137 2.76 7.16 0.72
N LEU A 138 2.62 8.48 0.70
CA LEU A 138 1.32 9.14 0.74
C LEU A 138 0.79 9.34 -0.68
N PRO A 139 -0.53 9.16 -0.89
CA PRO A 139 -1.17 9.51 -2.15
C PRO A 139 -1.27 11.04 -2.30
N PRO A 140 -1.48 11.55 -3.53
CA PRO A 140 -1.73 12.97 -3.75
C PRO A 140 -2.91 13.47 -2.92
N GLY A 141 -2.79 14.68 -2.36
CA GLY A 141 -3.82 15.31 -1.53
C GLY A 141 -3.66 15.06 -0.03
N LEU A 142 -2.84 14.09 0.39
CA LEU A 142 -2.40 13.97 1.77
C LEU A 142 -1.07 14.71 1.96
N GLU A 143 -1.04 15.62 2.95
CA GLU A 143 0.13 16.42 3.25
C GLU A 143 1.26 15.57 3.88
N PRO A 144 2.53 15.97 3.76
CA PRO A 144 3.65 15.26 4.37
C PRO A 144 3.51 15.03 5.87
N THR A 145 2.73 15.86 6.56
CA THR A 145 2.45 15.75 8.00
C THR A 145 1.37 14.73 8.35
N TYR A 146 0.73 14.10 7.34
CA TYR A 146 -0.43 13.24 7.55
C TYR A 146 -0.18 12.14 8.59
N TYR A 147 0.91 11.39 8.47
CA TYR A 147 1.21 10.33 9.43
C TYR A 147 1.46 10.85 10.84
N SER A 148 2.13 11.99 11.01
CA SER A 148 2.36 12.58 12.32
C SER A 148 1.05 13.03 12.98
N GLU A 149 0.13 13.59 12.20
CA GLU A 149 -1.21 13.98 12.68
C GLU A 149 -2.03 12.75 13.09
N LEU A 150 -2.00 11.70 12.28
CA LEU A 150 -2.71 10.44 12.59
C LEU A 150 -2.13 9.73 13.80
N VAL A 151 -0.80 9.72 13.95
CA VAL A 151 -0.12 9.22 15.16
C VAL A 151 -0.59 9.96 16.40
N ALA A 152 -0.65 11.28 16.34
CA ALA A 152 -1.14 12.09 17.48
C ALA A 152 -2.58 11.72 17.86
N ALA A 153 -3.46 11.57 16.88
CA ALA A 153 -4.85 11.17 17.10
C ALA A 153 -4.97 9.76 17.70
N LEU A 154 -4.20 8.79 17.20
CA LEU A 154 -4.19 7.42 17.68
C LEU A 154 -3.65 7.32 19.11
N ARG A 155 -2.54 8.02 19.42
CA ARG A 155 -1.97 8.06 20.78
C ARG A 155 -2.88 8.75 21.78
N ALA A 156 -3.56 9.81 21.37
CA ALA A 156 -4.59 10.44 22.21
C ALA A 156 -5.75 9.49 22.55
N SER A 157 -5.99 8.49 21.69
CA SER A 157 -6.97 7.43 21.91
C SER A 157 -6.38 6.20 22.64
N GLY A 158 -5.11 6.23 23.03
CA GLY A 158 -4.45 5.18 23.82
C GLY A 158 -3.84 4.04 23.02
N TYR A 159 -3.58 4.24 21.70
CA TYR A 159 -3.00 3.19 20.85
C TYR A 159 -1.48 3.37 20.67
N GLU A 160 -0.75 2.25 20.68
CA GLU A 160 0.66 2.23 20.27
C GLU A 160 0.77 2.30 18.75
N THR A 161 1.71 3.10 18.27
CA THR A 161 1.85 3.39 16.84
C THR A 161 3.28 3.24 16.36
N ALA A 162 3.44 2.72 15.14
CA ALA A 162 4.69 2.73 14.41
C ALA A 162 4.49 3.32 13.01
N VAL A 163 5.46 4.11 12.55
CA VAL A 163 5.47 4.65 11.20
C VAL A 163 6.64 4.05 10.44
N VAL A 164 6.36 3.50 9.26
CA VAL A 164 7.36 2.92 8.37
C VAL A 164 7.31 3.67 7.04
N GLU A 165 8.24 4.58 6.85
CA GLU A 165 8.34 5.43 5.67
C GLU A 165 9.30 4.87 4.62
N ASP A 166 9.08 5.24 3.36
CA ASP A 166 10.01 4.99 2.27
C ASP A 166 11.01 6.15 2.19
N GLY A 167 12.12 6.03 2.91
CA GLY A 167 13.34 6.83 2.71
C GLY A 167 13.21 8.33 2.45
N VAL A 168 14.18 9.05 2.86
CA VAL A 168 14.74 10.38 2.49
C VAL A 168 13.83 11.60 2.28
N GLU A 169 12.56 11.51 1.95
CA GLU A 169 11.71 12.70 1.69
C GLU A 169 10.72 13.05 2.82
N ALA A 170 10.78 12.37 3.93
CA ALA A 170 9.85 12.54 5.05
C ALA A 170 10.52 13.07 6.32
N LEU A 171 11.58 13.87 6.18
CA LEU A 171 12.22 14.62 7.27
C LEU A 171 12.10 16.11 7.04
#